data_aa4e9dac6cc5561c4db795eaa76b6bb3
#
_entry.id   aa4e9dac6cc5561c4db795eaa76b6bb3
#
_cell.length_a   1.000
_cell.length_b   1.000
_cell.length_c   1.000
_cell.angle_alpha   90.00
_cell.angle_beta   90.00
_cell.angle_gamma   90.00
#
_symmetry.space_group_name_H-M   'P 1'
#
loop_
_entity.id
_entity.type
_entity.pdbx_description
1 polymer ?
#
loop_
_entity_poly.entity_id
_entity_poly.type
_entity_poly.pdbx_seq_one_letter_code
_entity_poly.pdbx_strand_id
1 'polypeptide(L)'
;MLELKEITKTFHPGTVNARRALDRLSLTLEEGEFVTVIGGNGAGKSTLLNAVAGAFPIDGGQILLDGQDVTHMPEHRRAAFLGRVFQDPMMGTAPTMQIDENLALAARRGRRRGLKWGVTRAEREEYRALLAGLGLGLEDRMSAKVGLLSGGQRQALTLLMATVRRPKLLLLDEHTAALDPKTAGKVLELSQQIARRDGLTTLMITHNMKDAIACGSRLIMMDGGRIVLDLAGEEKRRLTVADLLERFSAVSGREEAEDKLLLS
;
A
#
# COMPACT_ATOMS: atom_id res chain seq x y z
N MET A 1 -14.07 5.29 3.08
CA MET A 1 -14.54 4.27 2.12
C MET A 1 -13.96 4.54 0.73
N LEU A 2 -13.53 3.51 0.01
CA LEU A 2 -13.09 3.60 -1.39
C LEU A 2 -14.09 2.88 -2.28
N GLU A 3 -14.51 3.50 -3.39
CA GLU A 3 -15.32 2.85 -4.41
C GLU A 3 -14.66 3.00 -5.79
N LEU A 4 -14.47 1.89 -6.47
CA LEU A 4 -14.01 1.80 -7.84
C LEU A 4 -15.17 1.28 -8.69
N LYS A 5 -15.58 2.03 -9.73
CA LYS A 5 -16.69 1.68 -10.60
C LYS A 5 -16.20 1.49 -12.02
N GLU A 6 -16.13 0.24 -12.46
CA GLU A 6 -15.74 -0.19 -13.80
C GLU A 6 -14.47 0.47 -14.34
N ILE A 7 -13.44 0.64 -13.48
CA ILE A 7 -12.20 1.32 -13.87
C ILE A 7 -11.47 0.52 -14.94
N THR A 8 -11.02 1.22 -15.98
CA THR A 8 -10.29 0.63 -17.12
C THR A 8 -9.00 1.39 -17.35
N LYS A 9 -7.91 0.63 -17.62
CA LYS A 9 -6.63 1.19 -18.01
C LYS A 9 -5.94 0.34 -19.05
N THR A 10 -5.58 0.95 -20.18
CA THR A 10 -4.79 0.36 -21.24
C THR A 10 -3.52 1.16 -21.43
N PHE A 11 -2.37 0.52 -21.35
CA PHE A 11 -1.09 1.12 -21.69
C PHE A 11 -0.80 0.93 -23.18
N HIS A 12 -0.17 1.93 -23.80
CA HIS A 12 0.21 1.97 -25.22
C HIS A 12 -0.93 1.62 -26.19
N PRO A 13 -2.13 2.24 -26.05
CA PRO A 13 -3.26 1.94 -26.92
C PRO A 13 -2.92 2.21 -28.39
N GLY A 14 -3.42 1.35 -29.30
CA GLY A 14 -3.18 1.47 -30.74
C GLY A 14 -1.80 1.01 -31.21
N THR A 15 -0.98 0.43 -30.35
CA THR A 15 0.33 -0.14 -30.71
C THR A 15 0.34 -1.65 -30.54
N VAL A 16 1.36 -2.32 -31.08
CA VAL A 16 1.59 -3.77 -30.87
C VAL A 16 1.84 -4.15 -29.40
N ASN A 17 2.22 -3.17 -28.59
CA ASN A 17 2.45 -3.33 -27.15
C ASN A 17 1.23 -2.91 -26.30
N ALA A 18 0.05 -2.75 -26.94
CA ALA A 18 -1.16 -2.41 -26.21
C ALA A 18 -1.49 -3.47 -25.16
N ARG A 19 -1.60 -3.05 -23.89
CA ARG A 19 -1.91 -3.94 -22.78
C ARG A 19 -3.00 -3.35 -21.90
N ARG A 20 -4.14 -4.03 -21.84
CA ARG A 20 -5.20 -3.70 -20.89
C ARG A 20 -4.80 -4.24 -19.52
N ALA A 21 -4.44 -3.33 -18.62
CA ALA A 21 -3.96 -3.67 -17.28
C ALA A 21 -5.07 -3.63 -16.21
N LEU A 22 -6.17 -2.89 -16.45
CA LEU A 22 -7.41 -2.95 -15.69
C LEU A 22 -8.57 -3.05 -16.69
N ASP A 23 -9.49 -3.98 -16.45
CA ASP A 23 -10.61 -4.25 -17.34
C ASP A 23 -11.93 -4.22 -16.59
N ARG A 24 -12.58 -3.03 -16.59
CA ARG A 24 -13.87 -2.76 -15.92
C ARG A 24 -13.89 -3.26 -14.47
N LEU A 25 -12.79 -3.02 -13.75
CA LEU A 25 -12.64 -3.46 -12.37
C LEU A 25 -13.52 -2.62 -11.45
N SER A 26 -14.37 -3.28 -10.69
CA SER A 26 -15.20 -2.67 -9.63
C SER A 26 -14.81 -3.25 -8.29
N LEU A 27 -14.62 -2.39 -7.28
CA LEU A 27 -14.23 -2.77 -5.94
C LEU A 27 -14.70 -1.72 -4.94
N THR A 28 -15.26 -2.16 -3.81
CA THR A 28 -15.60 -1.29 -2.68
C THR A 28 -14.83 -1.76 -1.45
N LEU A 29 -14.18 -0.82 -0.76
CA LEU A 29 -13.62 -1.02 0.57
C LEU A 29 -14.43 -0.18 1.56
N GLU A 30 -14.89 -0.83 2.64
CA GLU A 30 -15.57 -0.14 3.73
C GLU A 30 -14.56 0.59 4.64
N GLU A 31 -15.07 1.50 5.46
CA GLU A 31 -14.24 2.24 6.41
C GLU A 31 -13.61 1.28 7.44
N GLY A 32 -12.30 1.42 7.65
CA GLY A 32 -11.54 0.56 8.55
C GLY A 32 -11.29 -0.86 8.02
N GLU A 33 -11.74 -1.21 6.82
CA GLU A 33 -11.49 -2.51 6.22
C GLU A 33 -10.03 -2.66 5.80
N PHE A 34 -9.42 -3.79 6.11
CA PHE A 34 -8.08 -4.14 5.66
C PHE A 34 -8.18 -5.25 4.61
N VAL A 35 -7.93 -4.89 3.36
CA VAL A 35 -8.01 -5.77 2.20
C VAL A 35 -6.63 -6.13 1.68
N THR A 36 -6.37 -7.43 1.51
CA THR A 36 -5.16 -7.93 0.86
C THR A 36 -5.44 -8.27 -0.60
N VAL A 37 -4.52 -7.91 -1.49
CA VAL A 37 -4.61 -8.17 -2.94
C VAL A 37 -3.43 -9.03 -3.37
N ILE A 38 -3.74 -10.17 -3.98
CA ILE A 38 -2.76 -11.08 -4.57
C ILE A 38 -3.05 -11.30 -6.06
N GLY A 39 -2.16 -12.00 -6.74
CA GLY A 39 -2.29 -12.36 -8.16
C GLY A 39 -0.93 -12.48 -8.82
N GLY A 40 -0.86 -13.10 -9.97
CA GLY A 40 0.37 -13.30 -10.73
C GLY A 40 1.02 -12.00 -11.23
N ASN A 41 2.24 -12.12 -11.76
CA ASN A 41 2.92 -11.01 -12.41
C ASN A 41 2.10 -10.52 -13.60
N GLY A 42 1.81 -9.20 -13.61
CA GLY A 42 0.99 -8.61 -14.66
C GLY A 42 -0.51 -8.74 -14.48
N ALA A 43 -1.00 -9.26 -13.36
CA ALA A 43 -2.43 -9.31 -13.04
C ALA A 43 -3.10 -7.93 -12.88
N GLY A 44 -2.33 -6.84 -12.80
CA GLY A 44 -2.87 -5.49 -12.69
C GLY A 44 -2.81 -4.89 -11.27
N LYS A 45 -2.23 -5.61 -10.28
CA LYS A 45 -2.19 -5.18 -8.87
C LYS A 45 -1.58 -3.79 -8.67
N SER A 46 -0.34 -3.59 -9.11
CA SER A 46 0.34 -2.29 -8.98
C SER A 46 -0.33 -1.21 -9.84
N THR A 47 -0.97 -1.60 -10.97
CA THR A 47 -1.77 -0.68 -11.78
C THR A 47 -3.01 -0.21 -11.02
N LEU A 48 -3.69 -1.12 -10.31
CA LEU A 48 -4.82 -0.80 -9.43
C LEU A 48 -4.41 0.23 -8.37
N LEU A 49 -3.33 -0.04 -7.64
CA LEU A 49 -2.84 0.83 -6.57
C LEU A 49 -2.40 2.21 -7.11
N ASN A 50 -1.72 2.24 -8.26
CA ASN A 50 -1.32 3.47 -8.94
C ASN A 50 -2.52 4.26 -9.46
N ALA A 51 -3.57 3.61 -9.98
CA ALA A 51 -4.81 4.26 -10.40
C ALA A 51 -5.51 4.92 -9.20
N VAL A 52 -5.61 4.23 -8.06
CA VAL A 52 -6.15 4.78 -6.81
C VAL A 52 -5.31 5.94 -6.31
N ALA A 53 -3.98 5.83 -6.35
CA ALA A 53 -3.07 6.92 -5.98
C ALA A 53 -3.12 8.13 -6.93
N GLY A 54 -3.58 7.95 -8.17
CA GLY A 54 -3.62 9.01 -9.19
C GLY A 54 -2.29 9.24 -9.87
N ALA A 55 -1.41 8.23 -9.92
CA ALA A 55 -0.12 8.29 -10.60
C ALA A 55 -0.26 8.44 -12.12
N PHE A 56 -1.39 8.04 -12.67
CA PHE A 56 -1.79 8.25 -14.07
C PHE A 56 -3.32 8.31 -14.16
N PRO A 57 -3.88 8.90 -15.25
CA PRO A 57 -5.32 8.89 -15.48
C PRO A 57 -5.80 7.48 -15.90
N ILE A 58 -6.99 7.09 -15.43
CA ILE A 58 -7.71 5.92 -15.96
C ILE A 58 -8.38 6.28 -17.28
N ASP A 59 -8.69 5.28 -18.12
CA ASP A 59 -9.28 5.48 -19.44
C ASP A 59 -10.83 5.46 -19.37
N GLY A 60 -11.41 4.88 -18.33
CA GLY A 60 -12.85 4.82 -18.09
C GLY A 60 -13.17 4.42 -16.67
N GLY A 61 -14.42 4.62 -16.26
CA GLY A 61 -14.90 4.34 -14.92
C GLY A 61 -14.73 5.52 -13.96
N GLN A 62 -14.93 5.26 -12.66
CA GLN A 62 -14.92 6.29 -11.62
C GLN A 62 -14.22 5.80 -10.35
N ILE A 63 -13.49 6.70 -9.68
CA ILE A 63 -12.85 6.46 -8.38
C ILE A 63 -13.42 7.45 -7.37
N LEU A 64 -14.07 6.93 -6.33
CA LEU A 64 -14.63 7.72 -5.24
C LEU A 64 -13.86 7.43 -3.94
N LEU A 65 -13.56 8.46 -3.18
CA LEU A 65 -12.98 8.36 -1.84
C LEU A 65 -13.83 9.16 -0.86
N ASP A 66 -14.48 8.48 0.08
CA ASP A 66 -15.51 9.02 0.96
C ASP A 66 -16.62 9.78 0.19
N GLY A 67 -17.12 9.19 -0.88
CA GLY A 67 -18.12 9.79 -1.75
C GLY A 67 -17.63 10.94 -2.63
N GLN A 68 -16.39 11.41 -2.44
CA GLN A 68 -15.79 12.43 -3.30
C GLN A 68 -15.21 11.78 -4.57
N ASP A 69 -15.61 12.29 -5.73
CA ASP A 69 -14.99 11.88 -7.00
C ASP A 69 -13.57 12.43 -7.09
N VAL A 70 -12.61 11.49 -7.13
CA VAL A 70 -11.18 11.78 -7.26
C VAL A 70 -10.62 11.33 -8.62
N THR A 71 -11.46 10.88 -9.54
CA THR A 71 -11.07 10.27 -10.83
C THR A 71 -10.05 11.09 -11.60
N HIS A 72 -10.27 12.39 -11.69
CA HIS A 72 -9.37 13.32 -12.39
C HIS A 72 -8.48 14.16 -11.46
N MET A 73 -8.52 13.85 -10.14
CA MET A 73 -7.69 14.57 -9.18
C MET A 73 -6.23 14.10 -9.30
N PRO A 74 -5.25 15.01 -9.49
CA PRO A 74 -3.85 14.66 -9.63
C PRO A 74 -3.27 14.10 -8.32
N GLU A 75 -2.25 13.25 -8.42
CA GLU A 75 -1.61 12.52 -7.32
C GLU A 75 -1.28 13.43 -6.12
N HIS A 76 -0.66 14.59 -6.36
CA HIS A 76 -0.27 15.51 -5.29
C HIS A 76 -1.45 16.03 -4.45
N ARG A 77 -2.66 16.12 -5.03
CA ARG A 77 -3.88 16.47 -4.29
C ARG A 77 -4.47 15.27 -3.56
N ARG A 78 -4.47 14.08 -4.20
CA ARG A 78 -4.89 12.84 -3.54
C ARG A 78 -3.99 12.50 -2.34
N ALA A 79 -2.70 12.86 -2.39
CA ALA A 79 -1.77 12.68 -1.29
C ALA A 79 -2.23 13.32 0.04
N ALA A 80 -3.16 14.26 0.03
CA ALA A 80 -3.75 14.81 1.26
C ALA A 80 -4.62 13.78 2.00
N PHE A 81 -5.18 12.81 1.30
CA PHE A 81 -6.11 11.78 1.81
C PHE A 81 -5.46 10.40 1.91
N LEU A 82 -4.38 10.16 1.13
CA LEU A 82 -3.74 8.86 1.00
C LEU A 82 -2.44 8.80 1.81
N GLY A 83 -2.20 7.65 2.46
CA GLY A 83 -0.87 7.21 2.86
C GLY A 83 -0.39 6.16 1.88
N ARG A 84 0.86 6.22 1.44
CA ARG A 84 1.43 5.20 0.55
C ARG A 84 2.79 4.74 1.05
N VAL A 85 2.96 3.43 1.09
CA VAL A 85 4.24 2.76 1.35
C VAL A 85 4.62 1.98 0.10
N PHE A 86 5.81 2.22 -0.41
CA PHE A 86 6.33 1.61 -1.63
C PHE A 86 7.08 0.33 -1.34
N GLN A 87 7.25 -0.50 -2.34
CA GLN A 87 8.09 -1.71 -2.30
C GLN A 87 9.55 -1.35 -1.98
N ASP A 88 10.09 -0.34 -2.67
CA ASP A 88 11.40 0.24 -2.33
C ASP A 88 11.23 1.39 -1.32
N PRO A 89 11.72 1.21 -0.07
CA PRO A 89 11.62 2.25 0.96
C PRO A 89 12.39 3.54 0.63
N MET A 90 13.30 3.51 -0.37
CA MET A 90 13.98 4.71 -0.85
C MET A 90 13.03 5.68 -1.55
N MET A 91 12.01 5.17 -2.23
CA MET A 91 11.02 6.00 -2.94
C MET A 91 10.15 6.84 -2.00
N GLY A 92 9.96 6.39 -0.76
CA GLY A 92 9.16 7.08 0.26
C GLY A 92 9.93 8.07 1.13
N THR A 93 11.26 8.19 0.97
CA THR A 93 12.12 8.96 1.87
C THR A 93 13.09 9.89 1.13
N ALA A 94 13.58 10.92 1.82
CA ALA A 94 14.71 11.74 1.39
C ALA A 94 15.98 11.24 2.11
N PRO A 95 16.81 10.38 1.49
CA PRO A 95 17.88 9.65 2.18
C PRO A 95 19.01 10.54 2.71
N THR A 96 19.19 11.72 2.14
CA THR A 96 20.21 12.71 2.57
C THR A 96 19.74 13.58 3.74
N MET A 97 18.43 13.58 4.03
CA MET A 97 17.83 14.33 5.14
C MET A 97 17.78 13.48 6.41
N GLN A 98 17.63 14.15 7.56
CA GLN A 98 17.49 13.53 8.87
C GLN A 98 16.12 12.86 9.05
N ILE A 99 16.00 11.98 10.03
CA ILE A 99 14.72 11.27 10.34
C ILE A 99 13.63 12.28 10.70
N ASP A 100 13.92 13.24 11.58
CA ASP A 100 12.95 14.26 11.99
C ASP A 100 12.55 15.21 10.84
N GLU A 101 13.43 15.50 9.91
CA GLU A 101 13.14 16.28 8.71
C GLU A 101 12.20 15.51 7.76
N ASN A 102 12.42 14.21 7.55
CA ASN A 102 11.54 13.35 6.78
C ASN A 102 10.15 13.30 7.39
N LEU A 103 10.04 13.11 8.72
CA LEU A 103 8.75 13.14 9.43
C LEU A 103 8.06 14.50 9.31
N ALA A 104 8.82 15.60 9.39
CA ALA A 104 8.28 16.94 9.22
C ALA A 104 7.71 17.17 7.81
N LEU A 105 8.36 16.64 6.77
CA LEU A 105 7.82 16.69 5.41
C LEU A 105 6.51 15.91 5.31
N ALA A 106 6.47 14.71 5.86
CA ALA A 106 5.28 13.86 5.87
C ALA A 106 4.12 14.51 6.66
N ALA A 107 4.41 15.07 7.84
CA ALA A 107 3.43 15.75 8.68
C ALA A 107 2.84 17.02 8.02
N ARG A 108 3.52 17.60 7.04
CA ARG A 108 3.04 18.77 6.28
C ARG A 108 2.34 18.41 4.98
N ARG A 109 2.16 17.16 4.68
CA ARG A 109 1.44 16.67 3.48
C ARG A 109 0.04 17.27 3.41
N GLY A 110 -0.34 17.83 2.24
CA GLY A 110 -1.64 18.45 2.01
C GLY A 110 -1.90 19.77 2.75
N ARG A 111 -0.89 20.36 3.41
CA ARG A 111 -1.00 21.71 4.04
C ARG A 111 -0.31 22.76 3.20
N ARG A 112 -0.81 23.99 3.25
CA ARG A 112 -0.10 25.15 2.71
C ARG A 112 1.19 25.37 3.52
N ARG A 113 2.29 25.56 2.80
CA ARG A 113 3.60 25.84 3.39
C ARG A 113 3.75 27.34 3.58
N GLY A 114 4.12 27.77 4.78
CA GLY A 114 4.53 29.13 5.10
C GLY A 114 6.02 29.18 5.43
N LEU A 115 6.55 30.37 5.68
CA LEU A 115 7.90 30.58 6.19
C LEU A 115 7.94 30.24 7.69
N LYS A 116 8.16 28.95 8.00
CA LYS A 116 8.32 28.43 9.37
C LYS A 116 9.61 27.64 9.47
N TRP A 117 10.13 27.51 10.70
CA TRP A 117 11.27 26.63 10.99
C TRP A 117 11.01 25.20 10.50
N GLY A 118 12.04 24.53 10.04
CA GLY A 118 11.96 23.18 9.47
C GLY A 118 11.35 22.17 10.43
N VAL A 119 11.87 22.08 11.67
CA VAL A 119 11.38 21.23 12.75
C VAL A 119 11.42 22.05 14.04
N THR A 120 10.29 22.18 14.72
CA THR A 120 10.20 22.84 16.03
C THR A 120 10.55 21.85 17.15
N ARG A 121 10.85 22.36 18.36
CA ARG A 121 11.10 21.51 19.53
C ARG A 121 9.89 20.65 19.88
N ALA A 122 8.70 21.20 19.81
CA ALA A 122 7.44 20.47 20.07
C ALA A 122 7.23 19.35 19.07
N GLU A 123 7.41 19.60 17.75
CA GLU A 123 7.34 18.57 16.72
C GLU A 123 8.39 17.46 16.95
N ARG A 124 9.59 17.83 17.37
CA ARG A 124 10.65 16.85 17.67
C ARG A 124 10.28 15.92 18.83
N GLU A 125 9.66 16.41 19.90
CA GLU A 125 9.18 15.56 20.99
C GLU A 125 8.01 14.66 20.54
N GLU A 126 7.09 15.17 19.73
CA GLU A 126 6.02 14.37 19.12
C GLU A 126 6.60 13.23 18.26
N TYR A 127 7.57 13.56 17.38
CA TYR A 127 8.21 12.55 16.52
C TYR A 127 9.00 11.52 17.32
N ARG A 128 9.64 11.93 18.43
CA ARG A 128 10.33 11.00 19.34
C ARG A 128 9.35 9.97 19.91
N ALA A 129 8.19 10.41 20.39
CA ALA A 129 7.17 9.52 20.93
C ALA A 129 6.63 8.55 19.86
N LEU A 130 6.42 9.03 18.63
CA LEU A 130 5.97 8.20 17.50
C LEU A 130 7.04 7.16 17.12
N LEU A 131 8.31 7.54 17.07
CA LEU A 131 9.43 6.65 16.75
C LEU A 131 9.65 5.60 17.83
N ALA A 132 9.53 5.95 19.11
CA ALA A 132 9.61 5.01 20.22
C ALA A 132 8.54 3.90 20.11
N GLY A 133 7.35 4.24 19.60
CA GLY A 133 6.29 3.28 19.32
C GLY A 133 6.65 2.22 18.26
N LEU A 134 7.69 2.43 17.46
CA LEU A 134 8.18 1.43 16.50
C LEU A 134 9.08 0.35 17.16
N GLY A 135 9.66 0.62 18.33
CA GLY A 135 10.55 -0.30 19.04
C GLY A 135 11.86 -0.60 18.29
N LEU A 136 12.39 0.36 17.51
CA LEU A 136 13.56 0.19 16.64
C LEU A 136 14.76 1.08 17.03
N GLY A 137 14.68 1.82 18.16
CA GLY A 137 15.71 2.73 18.65
C GLY A 137 15.93 3.96 17.76
N LEU A 138 14.95 4.34 16.94
CA LEU A 138 15.02 5.49 16.05
C LEU A 138 14.79 6.81 16.79
N GLU A 139 14.11 6.79 17.91
CA GLU A 139 13.85 7.91 18.82
C GLU A 139 15.13 8.58 19.36
N ASP A 140 16.22 7.79 19.50
CA ASP A 140 17.51 8.28 19.97
C ASP A 140 18.44 8.74 18.82
N ARG A 141 18.01 8.51 17.57
CA ARG A 141 18.81 8.76 16.36
C ARG A 141 18.13 9.71 15.39
N MET A 142 17.27 10.59 15.85
CA MET A 142 16.44 11.47 15.00
C MET A 142 17.23 12.39 14.07
N SER A 143 18.46 12.75 14.45
CA SER A 143 19.38 13.55 13.62
C SER A 143 20.23 12.70 12.65
N ALA A 144 20.07 11.37 12.66
CA ALA A 144 20.74 10.52 11.68
C ALA A 144 20.10 10.68 10.29
N LYS A 145 20.90 10.60 9.23
CA LYS A 145 20.40 10.58 7.85
C LYS A 145 19.66 9.27 7.58
N VAL A 146 18.51 9.36 6.91
CA VAL A 146 17.69 8.18 6.60
C VAL A 146 18.43 7.17 5.73
N GLY A 147 19.34 7.61 4.87
CA GLY A 147 20.18 6.73 4.08
C GLY A 147 21.06 5.76 4.89
N LEU A 148 21.32 6.04 6.17
CA LEU A 148 22.12 5.20 7.07
C LEU A 148 21.29 4.14 7.82
N LEU A 149 19.98 4.12 7.63
CA LEU A 149 19.07 3.15 8.26
C LEU A 149 19.14 1.79 7.54
N SER A 150 18.94 0.72 8.29
CA SER A 150 18.71 -0.60 7.69
C SER A 150 17.41 -0.60 6.85
N GLY A 151 17.26 -1.57 5.94
CA GLY A 151 16.04 -1.71 5.14
C GLY A 151 14.77 -1.72 5.98
N GLY A 152 14.72 -2.54 7.03
CA GLY A 152 13.56 -2.63 7.94
C GLY A 152 13.30 -1.36 8.74
N GLN A 153 14.36 -0.70 9.25
CA GLN A 153 14.21 0.59 9.94
C GLN A 153 13.65 1.66 9.00
N ARG A 154 14.12 1.69 7.75
CA ARG A 154 13.64 2.63 6.74
C ARG A 154 12.19 2.33 6.36
N GLN A 155 11.84 1.05 6.22
CA GLN A 155 10.48 0.66 5.91
C GLN A 155 9.49 0.99 7.03
N ALA A 156 9.87 0.76 8.30
CA ALA A 156 9.08 1.19 9.44
C ALA A 156 8.93 2.72 9.51
N LEU A 157 9.99 3.46 9.16
CA LEU A 157 9.93 4.92 9.05
C LEU A 157 8.97 5.36 7.93
N THR A 158 9.01 4.73 6.73
CA THR A 158 8.07 5.08 5.64
C THR A 158 6.62 4.80 6.03
N LEU A 159 6.37 3.71 6.75
CA LEU A 159 5.04 3.39 7.27
C LEU A 159 4.56 4.47 8.26
N LEU A 160 5.43 4.89 9.20
CA LEU A 160 5.12 5.98 10.12
C LEU A 160 4.86 7.29 9.37
N MET A 161 5.69 7.64 8.38
CA MET A 161 5.50 8.82 7.53
C MET A 161 4.19 8.76 6.74
N ALA A 162 3.78 7.58 6.26
CA ALA A 162 2.50 7.42 5.56
C ALA A 162 1.30 7.63 6.48
N THR A 163 1.44 7.32 7.78
CA THR A 163 0.34 7.30 8.76
C THR A 163 0.34 8.46 9.76
N VAL A 164 1.44 9.23 9.89
CA VAL A 164 1.57 10.36 10.84
C VAL A 164 0.40 11.36 10.73
N ARG A 165 -0.20 11.47 9.57
CA ARG A 165 -1.41 12.27 9.30
C ARG A 165 -2.60 11.40 8.98
N ARG A 166 -2.93 10.43 9.79
CA ARG A 166 -4.12 9.57 9.65
C ARG A 166 -4.77 9.66 8.27
N PRO A 167 -4.27 8.94 7.25
CA PRO A 167 -4.84 8.99 5.91
C PRO A 167 -6.24 8.34 5.93
N LYS A 168 -7.09 8.73 4.99
CA LYS A 168 -8.38 8.05 4.77
C LYS A 168 -8.19 6.65 4.19
N LEU A 169 -7.14 6.47 3.39
CA LEU A 169 -6.78 5.20 2.78
C LEU A 169 -5.26 5.00 2.84
N LEU A 170 -4.83 3.86 3.36
CA LEU A 170 -3.45 3.42 3.39
C LEU A 170 -3.21 2.42 2.25
N LEU A 171 -2.24 2.71 1.39
CA LEU A 171 -1.82 1.88 0.27
C LEU A 171 -0.47 1.26 0.60
N LEU A 172 -0.39 -0.07 0.67
CA LEU A 172 0.81 -0.84 0.95
C LEU A 172 1.18 -1.67 -0.29
N ASP A 173 2.28 -1.31 -0.96
CA ASP A 173 2.72 -1.92 -2.22
C ASP A 173 3.90 -2.85 -1.96
N GLU A 174 3.66 -4.15 -1.77
CA GLU A 174 4.69 -5.18 -1.51
C GLU A 174 5.77 -4.75 -0.51
N HIS A 175 5.37 -4.01 0.49
CA HIS A 175 6.24 -3.23 1.38
C HIS A 175 7.16 -4.08 2.28
N THR A 176 7.09 -5.39 2.23
CA THR A 176 7.94 -6.33 2.96
C THR A 176 8.85 -7.15 2.05
N ALA A 177 8.66 -7.08 0.72
CA ALA A 177 9.33 -7.97 -0.24
C ALA A 177 10.86 -7.84 -0.27
N ALA A 178 11.39 -6.63 -0.04
CA ALA A 178 12.83 -6.37 -0.07
C ALA A 178 13.54 -6.62 1.27
N LEU A 179 12.85 -7.20 2.27
CA LEU A 179 13.36 -7.40 3.62
C LEU A 179 13.67 -8.88 3.90
N ASP A 180 14.60 -9.13 4.82
CA ASP A 180 14.78 -10.48 5.35
C ASP A 180 13.52 -10.96 6.10
N PRO A 181 13.27 -12.29 6.18
CA PRO A 181 11.99 -12.82 6.69
C PRO A 181 11.65 -12.36 8.11
N LYS A 182 12.65 -12.22 9.00
CA LYS A 182 12.44 -11.79 10.37
C LYS A 182 12.01 -10.33 10.45
N THR A 183 12.65 -9.49 9.67
CA THR A 183 12.35 -8.05 9.58
C THR A 183 11.02 -7.83 8.87
N ALA A 184 10.74 -8.57 7.79
CA ALA A 184 9.46 -8.55 7.07
C ALA A 184 8.28 -8.82 8.01
N GLY A 185 8.38 -9.89 8.83
CA GLY A 185 7.35 -10.22 9.82
C GLY A 185 7.07 -9.08 10.80
N LYS A 186 8.12 -8.43 11.32
CA LYS A 186 7.97 -7.29 12.23
C LYS A 186 7.30 -6.08 11.57
N VAL A 187 7.71 -5.75 10.33
CA VAL A 187 7.11 -4.63 9.59
C VAL A 187 5.64 -4.91 9.27
N LEU A 188 5.32 -6.16 8.92
CA LEU A 188 3.95 -6.57 8.64
C LEU A 188 3.06 -6.47 9.89
N GLU A 189 3.55 -6.96 11.04
CA GLU A 189 2.86 -6.84 12.33
C GLU A 189 2.63 -5.37 12.68
N LEU A 190 3.65 -4.52 12.55
CA LEU A 190 3.56 -3.08 12.78
C LEU A 190 2.51 -2.42 11.87
N SER A 191 2.45 -2.81 10.60
CA SER A 191 1.46 -2.31 9.63
C SER A 191 0.04 -2.63 10.09
N GLN A 192 -0.20 -3.86 10.55
CA GLN A 192 -1.50 -4.27 11.08
C GLN A 192 -1.85 -3.56 12.40
N GLN A 193 -0.89 -3.41 13.30
CA GLN A 193 -1.09 -2.70 14.58
C GLN A 193 -1.49 -1.25 14.34
N ILE A 194 -0.78 -0.53 13.45
CA ILE A 194 -1.08 0.87 13.11
C ILE A 194 -2.46 0.96 12.45
N ALA A 195 -2.75 0.10 11.47
CA ALA A 195 -4.04 0.10 10.78
C ALA A 195 -5.21 -0.13 11.75
N ARG A 196 -5.08 -1.09 12.67
CA ARG A 196 -6.12 -1.38 13.70
C ARG A 196 -6.25 -0.25 14.71
N ARG A 197 -5.13 0.24 15.26
CA ARG A 197 -5.12 1.31 16.27
C ARG A 197 -5.81 2.57 15.77
N ASP A 198 -5.54 2.93 14.52
CA ASP A 198 -6.00 4.19 13.93
C ASP A 198 -7.27 4.00 13.06
N GLY A 199 -7.81 2.77 12.96
CA GLY A 199 -9.01 2.46 12.17
C GLY A 199 -8.83 2.79 10.68
N LEU A 200 -7.63 2.52 10.11
CA LEU A 200 -7.31 2.90 8.74
C LEU A 200 -7.90 1.90 7.73
N THR A 201 -8.65 2.40 6.76
CA THR A 201 -8.96 1.63 5.55
C THR A 201 -7.65 1.34 4.83
N THR A 202 -7.36 0.06 4.55
CA THR A 202 -6.05 -0.36 4.03
C THR A 202 -6.21 -1.27 2.82
N LEU A 203 -5.46 -0.98 1.75
CA LEU A 203 -5.31 -1.84 0.59
C LEU A 203 -3.83 -2.27 0.51
N MET A 204 -3.57 -3.55 0.75
CA MET A 204 -2.23 -4.12 0.75
C MET A 204 -2.03 -5.08 -0.42
N ILE A 205 -1.06 -4.80 -1.27
CA ILE A 205 -0.58 -5.76 -2.27
C ILE A 205 0.54 -6.60 -1.66
N THR A 206 0.47 -7.90 -1.86
CA THR A 206 1.55 -8.83 -1.51
C THR A 206 1.59 -9.99 -2.51
N HIS A 207 2.77 -10.54 -2.74
CA HIS A 207 2.95 -11.80 -3.46
C HIS A 207 3.02 -13.00 -2.49
N ASN A 208 3.15 -12.76 -1.18
CA ASN A 208 3.20 -13.81 -0.17
C ASN A 208 1.78 -14.23 0.24
N MET A 209 1.38 -15.43 -0.13
CA MET A 209 0.04 -15.96 0.17
C MET A 209 -0.21 -16.12 1.67
N LYS A 210 0.81 -16.50 2.45
CA LYS A 210 0.68 -16.64 3.92
C LYS A 210 0.35 -15.28 4.55
N ASP A 211 1.06 -14.23 4.10
CA ASP A 211 0.80 -12.86 4.57
C ASP A 211 -0.58 -12.38 4.14
N ALA A 212 -0.99 -12.68 2.91
CA ALA A 212 -2.30 -12.31 2.41
C ALA A 212 -3.45 -12.95 3.20
N ILE A 213 -3.29 -14.23 3.58
CA ILE A 213 -4.28 -14.95 4.42
C ILE A 213 -4.27 -14.40 5.85
N ALA A 214 -3.09 -14.18 6.43
CA ALA A 214 -2.93 -13.75 7.82
C ALA A 214 -3.35 -12.30 8.07
N CYS A 215 -3.27 -11.42 7.06
CA CYS A 215 -3.53 -9.99 7.21
C CYS A 215 -4.94 -9.60 6.79
N GLY A 216 -5.54 -8.68 7.55
CA GLY A 216 -6.81 -8.08 7.19
C GLY A 216 -8.02 -9.01 7.28
N SER A 217 -9.17 -8.48 6.90
CA SER A 217 -10.48 -9.13 6.97
C SER A 217 -10.96 -9.70 5.63
N ARG A 218 -10.36 -9.26 4.51
CA ARG A 218 -10.76 -9.64 3.15
C ARG A 218 -9.54 -9.87 2.27
N LEU A 219 -9.63 -10.83 1.37
CA LEU A 219 -8.61 -11.19 0.39
C LEU A 219 -9.20 -11.16 -1.00
N ILE A 220 -8.53 -10.45 -1.89
CA ILE A 220 -8.90 -10.32 -3.30
C ILE A 220 -7.78 -10.93 -4.14
N MET A 221 -8.16 -11.71 -5.14
CA MET A 221 -7.24 -12.20 -6.15
C MET A 221 -7.53 -11.54 -7.49
N MET A 222 -6.48 -11.05 -8.12
CA MET A 222 -6.54 -10.44 -9.45
C MET A 222 -5.87 -11.31 -10.51
N ASP A 223 -6.50 -11.38 -11.67
CA ASP A 223 -5.90 -11.91 -12.90
C ASP A 223 -6.41 -11.14 -14.12
N GLY A 224 -5.53 -10.91 -15.11
CA GLY A 224 -5.89 -10.22 -16.36
C GLY A 224 -6.56 -8.85 -16.19
N GLY A 225 -6.24 -8.13 -15.12
CA GLY A 225 -6.83 -6.81 -14.81
C GLY A 225 -8.23 -6.86 -14.19
N ARG A 226 -8.70 -8.04 -13.78
CA ARG A 226 -10.00 -8.27 -13.16
C ARG A 226 -9.86 -8.87 -11.77
N ILE A 227 -10.89 -8.72 -10.94
CA ILE A 227 -11.02 -9.48 -9.70
C ILE A 227 -11.62 -10.83 -10.06
N VAL A 228 -10.91 -11.91 -9.73
CA VAL A 228 -11.31 -13.30 -10.02
C VAL A 228 -11.73 -14.05 -8.76
N LEU A 229 -11.35 -13.56 -7.58
CA LEU A 229 -11.73 -14.11 -6.29
C LEU A 229 -11.85 -12.98 -5.27
N ASP A 230 -12.86 -13.06 -4.40
CA ASP A 230 -13.11 -12.09 -3.34
C ASP A 230 -13.63 -12.83 -2.12
N LEU A 231 -12.80 -12.94 -1.08
CA LEU A 231 -13.06 -13.75 0.11
C LEU A 231 -13.02 -12.88 1.36
N ALA A 232 -14.04 -12.96 2.19
CA ALA A 232 -14.15 -12.20 3.43
C ALA A 232 -14.67 -13.07 4.60
N GLY A 233 -14.56 -12.56 5.82
CA GLY A 233 -15.14 -13.15 7.01
C GLY A 233 -14.65 -14.58 7.29
N GLU A 234 -15.60 -15.50 7.56
CA GLU A 234 -15.32 -16.90 7.89
C GLU A 234 -14.65 -17.66 6.75
N GLU A 235 -14.98 -17.34 5.51
CA GLU A 235 -14.39 -18.01 4.34
C GLU A 235 -12.89 -17.71 4.27
N LYS A 236 -12.49 -16.44 4.47
CA LYS A 236 -11.08 -16.07 4.54
C LYS A 236 -10.38 -16.71 5.74
N ARG A 237 -11.01 -16.78 6.91
CA ARG A 237 -10.39 -17.31 8.12
C ARG A 237 -10.02 -18.80 8.03
N ARG A 238 -10.78 -19.56 7.26
CA ARG A 238 -10.55 -21.01 7.05
C ARG A 238 -9.62 -21.31 5.89
N LEU A 239 -9.24 -20.29 5.14
CA LEU A 239 -8.45 -20.45 3.92
C LEU A 239 -7.03 -20.93 4.24
N THR A 240 -6.58 -21.96 3.54
CA THR A 240 -5.19 -22.39 3.52
C THR A 240 -4.49 -21.95 2.24
N VAL A 241 -3.16 -22.00 2.21
CA VAL A 241 -2.39 -21.70 0.99
C VAL A 241 -2.73 -22.72 -0.11
N ALA A 242 -2.98 -23.98 0.24
CA ALA A 242 -3.37 -25.02 -0.72
C ALA A 242 -4.73 -24.72 -1.36
N ASP A 243 -5.73 -24.32 -0.56
CA ASP A 243 -7.05 -23.94 -1.07
C ASP A 243 -6.96 -22.73 -2.01
N LEU A 244 -6.09 -21.78 -1.67
CA LEU A 244 -5.89 -20.57 -2.48
C LEU A 244 -5.25 -20.90 -3.83
N LEU A 245 -4.26 -21.80 -3.85
CA LEU A 245 -3.64 -22.30 -5.07
C LEU A 245 -4.64 -23.06 -5.96
N GLU A 246 -5.45 -23.96 -5.37
CA GLU A 246 -6.47 -24.72 -6.09
C GLU A 246 -7.50 -23.77 -6.74
N ARG A 247 -8.02 -22.81 -5.98
CA ARG A 247 -8.98 -21.81 -6.50
C ARG A 247 -8.37 -20.96 -7.61
N PHE A 248 -7.09 -20.59 -7.49
CA PHE A 248 -6.40 -19.84 -8.53
C PHE A 248 -6.25 -20.65 -9.81
N SER A 249 -5.79 -21.91 -9.70
CA SER A 249 -5.65 -22.81 -10.85
C SER A 249 -6.99 -23.04 -11.56
N ALA A 250 -8.08 -23.20 -10.81
CA ALA A 250 -9.41 -23.38 -11.36
C ALA A 250 -9.94 -22.17 -12.15
N VAL A 251 -9.59 -20.93 -11.72
CA VAL A 251 -10.02 -19.68 -12.37
C VAL A 251 -9.12 -19.32 -13.54
N SER A 252 -7.79 -19.48 -13.39
CA SER A 252 -6.80 -19.12 -14.42
C SER A 252 -6.73 -20.12 -15.57
N GLY A 253 -7.30 -21.33 -15.42
CA GLY A 253 -7.42 -22.35 -16.46
C GLY A 253 -6.09 -22.87 -17.03
N ARG A 254 -4.96 -22.74 -16.29
CA ARG A 254 -3.62 -23.02 -16.80
C ARG A 254 -2.69 -23.68 -15.78
N GLU A 255 -1.96 -24.67 -16.22
CA GLU A 255 -0.77 -25.25 -15.56
C GLU A 255 0.35 -24.23 -15.28
N GLU A 256 0.32 -23.04 -15.92
CA GLU A 256 1.25 -21.92 -15.68
C GLU A 256 1.06 -21.21 -14.31
N ALA A 257 0.05 -21.59 -13.55
CA ALA A 257 -0.25 -20.95 -12.26
C ALA A 257 0.79 -21.29 -11.18
N GLU A 258 1.33 -22.51 -11.19
CA GLU A 258 2.31 -22.96 -10.19
C GLU A 258 3.66 -22.25 -10.35
N ASP A 259 4.16 -22.10 -11.58
CA ASP A 259 5.45 -21.46 -11.84
C ASP A 259 5.44 -19.95 -11.56
N LYS A 260 4.32 -19.25 -11.82
CA LYS A 260 4.21 -17.79 -11.60
C LYS A 260 4.00 -17.40 -10.14
N LEU A 261 3.51 -18.31 -9.31
CA LEU A 261 3.24 -18.07 -7.89
C LEU A 261 4.30 -18.65 -6.96
N LEU A 262 5.09 -19.63 -7.43
CA LEU A 262 6.20 -20.23 -6.67
C LEU A 262 7.54 -19.52 -6.92
N LEU A 263 7.68 -18.75 -8.00
CA LEU A 263 8.88 -18.00 -8.36
C LEU A 263 8.82 -16.52 -7.94
N SER A 264 7.82 -16.12 -7.15
CA SER A 264 7.71 -14.75 -6.63
C SER A 264 7.95 -14.69 -5.11
#